data_b406d5f9482ea4d0cadb648a13deffae
#
_entry.id   b406d5f9482ea4d0cadb648a13deffae
#
_cell.length_a   1.000
_cell.length_b   1.000
_cell.length_c   1.000
_cell.angle_alpha   90.00
_cell.angle_beta   90.00
_cell.angle_gamma   90.00
#
_symmetry.space_group_name_H-M   'P 1'
#
loop_
_entity.id
_entity.type
_entity.pdbx_description
1 polymer ?
#
loop_
_entity_poly.entity_id
_entity_poly.type
_entity_poly.pdbx_seq_one_letter_code
_entity_poly.pdbx_strand_id
1 'polypeptide(L)'
;MPLPDRPLRVTMVNKYYWPPHLGGVETHLRDISEGLVEYAGAQVRAIVCNESREHAEDRIGGVDVVRLPRQFALSSAPVALSMPRVLREEMQRPEPPDVMELHFPYPWGDLSFLRAKPDVPSVVLYHSDIVRQKRMLAAYRPFLERFLDSVDLIIASSPNMIEHSEFLIPRADKCRQVNFGMHVERVAGDEATLARAAQLRAQHAGRKVVLFVGRLIYYKGADILVRAMSGVDADLVMVGSGPLESELRAIAVANGAAPRITWLPPVGDEELAAWYHAADVFVLPSVARSEAFGLVQIEAHAAGTPTVSTNLTTGVPYANLDGVTGLIVPVGDASALAGALDRLLADDELRERLGRQARERALSQFTIPRMVSQTLDVYAEAIDVHALGRR
;
A
#
# COMPACT_ATOMS: atom_id res chain seq x y z
N MET A 1 -24.63 15.35 5.43
CA MET A 1 -24.45 16.72 6.05
C MET A 1 -23.09 17.25 5.63
N PRO A 2 -22.89 18.57 5.45
CA PRO A 2 -21.53 19.07 5.26
C PRO A 2 -20.67 18.72 6.48
N LEU A 3 -19.35 18.60 6.27
CA LEU A 3 -18.41 18.51 7.37
C LEU A 3 -18.58 19.71 8.31
N PRO A 4 -18.23 19.58 9.60
CA PRO A 4 -18.40 20.67 10.57
C PRO A 4 -17.58 21.92 10.19
N ASP A 5 -18.11 23.11 10.49
CA ASP A 5 -17.42 24.42 10.26
C ASP A 5 -16.16 24.63 11.15
N ARG A 6 -15.78 23.66 11.97
CA ARG A 6 -14.58 23.60 12.79
C ARG A 6 -13.65 22.48 12.29
N PRO A 7 -12.40 22.42 12.76
CA PRO A 7 -11.53 21.29 12.46
C PRO A 7 -12.20 19.93 12.73
N LEU A 8 -12.18 19.05 11.72
CA LEU A 8 -12.71 17.70 11.84
C LEU A 8 -11.85 16.91 12.83
N ARG A 9 -12.48 16.20 13.76
CA ARG A 9 -11.79 15.35 14.74
C ARG A 9 -11.89 13.90 14.32
N VAL A 10 -10.75 13.28 14.06
CA VAL A 10 -10.66 11.90 13.58
C VAL A 10 -9.86 11.06 14.57
N THR A 11 -10.44 9.95 15.03
CA THR A 11 -9.69 8.92 15.76
C THR A 11 -9.39 7.75 14.82
N MET A 12 -8.10 7.43 14.65
CA MET A 12 -7.63 6.32 13.85
C MET A 12 -7.16 5.17 14.73
N VAL A 13 -7.49 3.93 14.35
CA VAL A 13 -7.11 2.73 15.11
C VAL A 13 -6.31 1.80 14.24
N ASN A 14 -5.08 1.48 14.66
CA ASN A 14 -4.22 0.53 13.95
C ASN A 14 -3.36 -0.26 14.94
N LYS A 15 -2.66 -1.27 14.43
CA LYS A 15 -1.74 -2.08 15.25
C LYS A 15 -0.52 -1.29 15.71
N TYR A 16 0.11 -0.49 14.84
CA TYR A 16 1.28 0.33 15.12
C TYR A 16 1.23 1.67 14.37
N TYR A 17 2.05 2.63 14.79
CA TYR A 17 2.32 3.91 14.14
C TYR A 17 3.83 4.12 14.03
N TRP A 18 4.30 4.69 12.91
CA TRP A 18 5.71 5.07 12.75
C TRP A 18 6.11 6.22 13.70
N PRO A 19 7.39 6.29 14.16
CA PRO A 19 8.34 5.22 14.32
C PRO A 19 7.96 4.26 15.47
N PRO A 20 8.56 3.06 15.61
CA PRO A 20 9.67 2.50 14.83
C PRO A 20 9.23 1.59 13.68
N HIS A 21 7.94 1.24 13.60
CA HIS A 21 7.46 0.29 12.60
C HIS A 21 7.22 0.97 11.24
N LEU A 22 7.78 0.36 10.17
CA LEU A 22 7.54 0.73 8.78
C LEU A 22 7.11 -0.51 8.00
N GLY A 23 5.82 -0.55 7.69
CA GLY A 23 5.21 -1.47 6.72
C GLY A 23 4.23 -0.67 5.86
N GLY A 24 3.70 -1.27 4.80
CA GLY A 24 2.78 -0.55 3.90
C GLY A 24 1.56 0.04 4.62
N VAL A 25 1.03 -0.66 5.63
CA VAL A 25 -0.13 -0.20 6.43
C VAL A 25 0.26 0.97 7.35
N GLU A 26 1.41 0.88 8.01
CA GLU A 26 1.89 1.93 8.93
C GLU A 26 2.31 3.19 8.16
N THR A 27 2.93 3.03 6.98
CA THR A 27 3.24 4.16 6.08
C THR A 27 1.95 4.84 5.62
N HIS A 28 0.96 4.07 5.18
CA HIS A 28 -0.32 4.63 4.76
C HIS A 28 -1.05 5.34 5.91
N LEU A 29 -1.08 4.75 7.12
CA LEU A 29 -1.67 5.41 8.29
C LEU A 29 -1.00 6.75 8.57
N ARG A 30 0.33 6.81 8.51
CA ARG A 30 1.07 8.07 8.67
C ARG A 30 0.66 9.06 7.59
N ASP A 31 0.74 8.66 6.33
CA ASP A 31 0.52 9.55 5.18
C ASP A 31 -0.91 10.11 5.14
N ILE A 32 -1.94 9.31 5.49
CA ILE A 32 -3.31 9.81 5.58
C ILE A 32 -3.53 10.69 6.82
N SER A 33 -2.99 10.30 7.98
CA SER A 33 -3.20 11.06 9.21
C SER A 33 -2.48 12.42 9.18
N GLU A 34 -1.22 12.46 8.75
CA GLU A 34 -0.46 13.70 8.55
C GLU A 34 -1.08 14.54 7.43
N GLY A 35 -1.52 13.90 6.33
CA GLY A 35 -2.20 14.57 5.23
C GLY A 35 -3.53 15.23 5.65
N LEU A 36 -4.33 14.59 6.49
CA LEU A 36 -5.55 15.20 7.04
C LEU A 36 -5.24 16.43 7.92
N VAL A 37 -4.15 16.39 8.67
CA VAL A 37 -3.70 17.56 9.45
C VAL A 37 -3.25 18.69 8.51
N GLU A 38 -2.40 18.38 7.53
CA GLU A 38 -1.76 19.35 6.64
C GLU A 38 -2.76 19.98 5.65
N TYR A 39 -3.54 19.15 4.95
CA TYR A 39 -4.38 19.61 3.83
C TYR A 39 -5.83 19.91 4.21
N ALA A 40 -6.30 19.40 5.37
CA ALA A 40 -7.67 19.62 5.82
C ALA A 40 -7.76 20.35 7.17
N GLY A 41 -6.65 20.62 7.84
CA GLY A 41 -6.64 21.23 9.18
C GLY A 41 -7.32 20.36 10.24
N ALA A 42 -7.42 19.03 10.02
CA ALA A 42 -8.07 18.12 10.93
C ALA A 42 -7.25 17.91 12.21
N GLN A 43 -7.94 17.59 13.30
CA GLN A 43 -7.34 17.10 14.54
C GLN A 43 -7.37 15.57 14.51
N VAL A 44 -6.22 14.95 14.34
CA VAL A 44 -6.10 13.50 14.22
C VAL A 44 -5.45 12.91 15.46
N ARG A 45 -6.08 11.86 15.99
CA ARG A 45 -5.57 11.06 17.10
C ARG A 45 -5.45 9.60 16.67
N ALA A 46 -4.25 9.04 16.71
CA ALA A 46 -3.98 7.65 16.38
C ALA A 46 -3.85 6.81 17.66
N ILE A 47 -4.74 5.83 17.84
CA ILE A 47 -4.69 4.86 18.95
C ILE A 47 -4.09 3.57 18.44
N VAL A 48 -2.91 3.22 18.92
CA VAL A 48 -2.14 2.07 18.45
C VAL A 48 -1.59 1.24 19.61
N CYS A 49 -1.08 0.05 19.32
CA CYS A 49 -0.37 -0.74 20.31
C CYS A 49 1.11 -0.32 20.37
N ASN A 50 1.68 -0.27 21.57
CA ASN A 50 3.12 -0.06 21.75
C ASN A 50 3.90 -1.35 21.43
N GLU A 51 5.19 -1.24 21.16
CA GLU A 51 6.11 -2.37 21.11
C GLU A 51 6.51 -2.88 22.49
N SER A 52 6.37 -2.03 23.52
CA SER A 52 6.66 -2.33 24.93
C SER A 52 5.38 -2.50 25.76
N ARG A 53 5.55 -2.76 27.05
CA ARG A 53 4.47 -2.78 28.06
C ARG A 53 4.18 -1.41 28.68
N GLU A 54 4.71 -0.36 28.10
CA GLU A 54 4.56 1.00 28.59
C GLU A 54 3.49 1.75 27.78
N HIS A 55 2.79 2.64 28.43
CA HIS A 55 1.95 3.64 27.78
C HIS A 55 2.83 4.80 27.34
N ALA A 56 2.64 5.29 26.13
CA ALA A 56 3.31 6.48 25.63
C ALA A 56 2.35 7.34 24.81
N GLU A 57 2.56 8.63 24.85
CA GLU A 57 1.88 9.61 24.00
C GLU A 57 2.92 10.48 23.32
N ASP A 58 2.80 10.60 22.00
CA ASP A 58 3.69 11.37 21.15
C ASP A 58 2.87 12.32 20.27
N ARG A 59 3.52 13.37 19.76
CA ARG A 59 2.95 14.19 18.68
C ARG A 59 3.89 14.15 17.47
N ILE A 60 3.42 13.54 16.40
CA ILE A 60 4.23 13.25 15.20
C ILE A 60 3.49 13.79 13.99
N GLY A 61 4.12 14.67 13.20
CA GLY A 61 3.47 15.27 12.01
C GLY A 61 2.16 16.00 12.31
N GLY A 62 1.99 16.52 13.54
CA GLY A 62 0.73 17.13 14.00
C GLY A 62 -0.33 16.15 14.50
N VAL A 63 -0.09 14.84 14.42
CA VAL A 63 -0.96 13.77 14.89
C VAL A 63 -0.67 13.42 16.34
N ASP A 64 -1.69 13.33 17.19
CA ASP A 64 -1.58 12.86 18.58
C ASP A 64 -1.57 11.32 18.58
N VAL A 65 -0.42 10.70 18.86
CA VAL A 65 -0.24 9.25 18.81
C VAL A 65 -0.27 8.66 20.23
N VAL A 66 -1.28 7.83 20.49
CA VAL A 66 -1.44 7.12 21.78
C VAL A 66 -1.02 5.68 21.63
N ARG A 67 0.08 5.29 22.27
CA ARG A 67 0.65 3.94 22.22
C ARG A 67 0.24 3.18 23.48
N LEU A 68 -0.67 2.22 23.31
CA LEU A 68 -1.18 1.41 24.41
C LEU A 68 -0.21 0.28 24.78
N PRO A 69 -0.04 -0.03 26.07
CA PRO A 69 0.80 -1.14 26.52
C PRO A 69 0.48 -2.46 25.84
N ARG A 70 1.47 -3.11 25.23
CA ARG A 70 1.33 -4.44 24.65
C ARG A 70 1.49 -5.52 25.72
N GLN A 71 0.45 -6.32 25.94
CA GLN A 71 0.54 -7.45 26.84
C GLN A 71 1.18 -8.68 26.17
N PHE A 72 0.81 -8.97 24.93
CA PHE A 72 1.37 -10.05 24.12
C PHE A 72 1.12 -9.79 22.62
N ALA A 73 1.60 -10.68 21.77
CA ALA A 73 1.28 -10.69 20.35
C ALA A 73 0.77 -12.08 19.95
N LEU A 74 -0.25 -12.13 19.11
CA LEU A 74 -0.79 -13.36 18.53
C LEU A 74 -0.58 -13.33 17.02
N SER A 75 0.26 -14.20 16.49
CA SER A 75 0.58 -14.27 15.05
C SER A 75 0.92 -12.90 14.42
N SER A 76 1.82 -12.14 15.03
CA SER A 76 2.21 -10.77 14.64
C SER A 76 1.14 -9.68 14.83
N ALA A 77 -0.02 -10.00 15.38
CA ALA A 77 -0.99 -8.99 15.82
C ALA A 77 -0.76 -8.64 17.30
N PRO A 78 -0.40 -7.40 17.64
CA PRO A 78 -0.21 -6.99 19.03
C PRO A 78 -1.55 -6.88 19.74
N VAL A 79 -1.55 -7.19 21.04
CA VAL A 79 -2.74 -7.13 21.89
C VAL A 79 -2.51 -6.16 23.05
N ALA A 80 -3.31 -5.10 23.07
CA ALA A 80 -3.40 -4.13 24.14
C ALA A 80 -4.77 -4.29 24.85
N LEU A 81 -4.79 -4.94 26.02
CA LEU A 81 -6.05 -5.26 26.72
C LEU A 81 -6.85 -4.00 27.11
N SER A 82 -6.19 -2.86 27.24
CA SER A 82 -6.83 -1.56 27.52
C SER A 82 -7.59 -0.97 26.31
N MET A 83 -7.31 -1.41 25.08
CA MET A 83 -7.87 -0.80 23.86
C MET A 83 -9.40 -0.67 23.85
N PRO A 84 -10.21 -1.70 24.20
CA PRO A 84 -11.67 -1.55 24.22
C PRO A 84 -12.16 -0.48 25.21
N ARG A 85 -11.45 -0.30 26.32
CA ARG A 85 -11.75 0.74 27.31
C ARG A 85 -11.39 2.12 26.75
N VAL A 86 -10.19 2.26 26.18
CA VAL A 86 -9.72 3.54 25.61
C VAL A 86 -10.64 3.99 24.48
N LEU A 87 -11.05 3.10 23.56
CA LEU A 87 -12.02 3.44 22.50
C LEU A 87 -13.36 3.92 23.04
N ARG A 88 -13.81 3.42 24.21
CA ARG A 88 -15.03 3.91 24.85
C ARG A 88 -14.79 5.28 25.50
N GLU A 89 -13.63 5.48 26.13
CA GLU A 89 -13.25 6.74 26.75
C GLU A 89 -13.07 7.87 25.73
N GLU A 90 -12.67 7.56 24.47
CA GLU A 90 -12.63 8.54 23.38
C GLU A 90 -13.98 9.23 23.17
N MET A 91 -15.10 8.50 23.33
CA MET A 91 -16.45 9.06 23.19
C MET A 91 -16.87 9.96 24.37
N GLN A 92 -16.15 9.88 25.50
CA GLN A 92 -16.43 10.65 26.71
C GLN A 92 -15.52 11.88 26.86
N ARG A 93 -14.65 12.10 25.89
CA ARG A 93 -13.78 13.30 25.89
C ARG A 93 -14.62 14.57 25.79
N PRO A 94 -14.13 15.71 26.29
CA PRO A 94 -14.78 17.02 26.11
C PRO A 94 -14.99 17.34 24.59
N GLU A 95 -14.09 16.85 23.76
CA GLU A 95 -14.12 16.94 22.30
C GLU A 95 -14.03 15.53 21.71
N PRO A 96 -15.15 14.80 21.57
CA PRO A 96 -15.16 13.46 21.01
C PRO A 96 -14.88 13.51 19.50
N PRO A 97 -14.43 12.39 18.89
CA PRO A 97 -14.21 12.32 17.46
C PRO A 97 -15.54 12.47 16.68
N ASP A 98 -15.44 13.07 15.50
CA ASP A 98 -16.53 13.14 14.53
C ASP A 98 -16.61 11.86 13.69
N VAL A 99 -15.44 11.20 13.47
CA VAL A 99 -15.31 9.94 12.73
C VAL A 99 -14.25 9.08 13.42
N MET A 100 -14.49 7.77 13.44
CA MET A 100 -13.50 6.77 13.83
C MET A 100 -13.14 5.91 12.61
N GLU A 101 -11.86 5.93 12.21
CA GLU A 101 -11.33 5.08 11.15
C GLU A 101 -10.52 3.92 11.73
N LEU A 102 -10.79 2.71 11.24
CA LEU A 102 -10.08 1.49 11.63
C LEU A 102 -9.31 0.93 10.44
N HIS A 103 -8.05 0.54 10.64
CA HIS A 103 -7.21 -0.03 9.60
C HIS A 103 -7.23 -1.57 9.68
N PHE A 104 -7.83 -2.21 8.69
CA PHE A 104 -7.88 -3.68 8.59
C PHE A 104 -6.75 -4.20 7.67
N PRO A 105 -6.04 -5.30 8.03
CA PRO A 105 -6.36 -6.25 9.10
C PRO A 105 -5.67 -5.94 10.44
N TYR A 106 -6.46 -5.76 11.46
CA TYR A 106 -6.02 -5.73 12.85
C TYR A 106 -7.05 -6.39 13.78
N PRO A 107 -7.05 -7.74 13.92
CA PRO A 107 -8.10 -8.48 14.64
C PRO A 107 -8.38 -8.00 16.05
N TRP A 108 -7.37 -7.53 16.78
CA TRP A 108 -7.58 -6.99 18.13
C TRP A 108 -8.25 -5.61 18.12
N GLY A 109 -7.95 -4.77 17.15
CA GLY A 109 -8.64 -3.50 16.93
C GLY A 109 -10.12 -3.72 16.63
N ASP A 110 -10.42 -4.66 15.72
CA ASP A 110 -11.77 -5.00 15.29
C ASP A 110 -12.61 -5.54 16.46
N LEU A 111 -12.06 -6.48 17.26
CA LEU A 111 -12.69 -7.00 18.48
C LEU A 111 -12.86 -5.92 19.55
N SER A 112 -11.90 -5.01 19.65
CA SER A 112 -11.96 -3.88 20.60
C SER A 112 -13.07 -2.91 20.25
N PHE A 113 -13.26 -2.61 18.95
CA PHE A 113 -14.36 -1.80 18.45
C PHE A 113 -15.71 -2.47 18.75
N LEU A 114 -15.89 -3.76 18.41
CA LEU A 114 -17.10 -4.50 18.69
C LEU A 114 -17.45 -4.53 20.20
N ARG A 115 -16.43 -4.58 21.06
CA ARG A 115 -16.64 -4.59 22.52
C ARG A 115 -16.89 -3.19 23.08
N ALA A 116 -16.22 -2.17 22.54
CA ALA A 116 -16.40 -0.78 22.95
C ALA A 116 -17.78 -0.26 22.54
N LYS A 117 -18.26 -0.65 21.35
CA LYS A 117 -19.48 -0.18 20.71
C LYS A 117 -19.56 1.36 20.73
N PRO A 118 -18.54 2.03 20.18
CA PRO A 118 -18.56 3.50 20.16
C PRO A 118 -19.71 3.97 19.27
N ASP A 119 -20.43 4.98 19.76
CA ASP A 119 -21.53 5.59 19.03
C ASP A 119 -21.00 6.79 18.25
N VAL A 120 -20.32 6.50 17.14
CA VAL A 120 -19.63 7.46 16.26
C VAL A 120 -19.66 6.97 14.81
N PRO A 121 -19.77 7.86 13.81
CA PRO A 121 -19.55 7.51 12.42
C PRO A 121 -18.25 6.72 12.26
N SER A 122 -18.32 5.56 11.63
CA SER A 122 -17.22 4.62 11.60
C SER A 122 -16.89 4.16 10.18
N VAL A 123 -15.60 4.19 9.86
CA VAL A 123 -15.06 3.81 8.55
C VAL A 123 -13.98 2.76 8.74
N VAL A 124 -13.95 1.74 7.89
CA VAL A 124 -12.84 0.77 7.83
C VAL A 124 -12.04 0.99 6.57
N LEU A 125 -10.74 1.23 6.72
CA LEU A 125 -9.82 1.14 5.61
C LEU A 125 -9.34 -0.31 5.44
N TYR A 126 -9.80 -0.96 4.38
CA TYR A 126 -9.53 -2.36 4.08
C TYR A 126 -8.29 -2.49 3.19
N HIS A 127 -7.12 -2.78 3.79
CA HIS A 127 -5.85 -2.85 3.06
C HIS A 127 -5.70 -4.13 2.25
N SER A 128 -6.12 -5.28 2.79
CA SER A 128 -5.97 -6.58 2.13
C SER A 128 -6.77 -7.68 2.81
N ASP A 129 -7.04 -8.77 2.07
CA ASP A 129 -7.54 -10.00 2.66
C ASP A 129 -6.50 -10.69 3.56
N ILE A 130 -6.96 -11.47 4.55
CA ILE A 130 -6.11 -12.34 5.36
C ILE A 130 -5.89 -13.66 4.60
N VAL A 131 -4.73 -13.80 3.94
CA VAL A 131 -4.49 -14.92 2.99
C VAL A 131 -3.84 -16.15 3.66
N ARG A 132 -2.90 -15.95 4.59
CA ARG A 132 -2.05 -17.05 5.09
C ARG A 132 -2.62 -17.86 6.25
N GLN A 133 -3.40 -17.27 7.12
CA GLN A 133 -3.79 -17.85 8.41
C GLN A 133 -5.16 -18.51 8.34
N LYS A 134 -5.39 -19.39 7.37
CA LYS A 134 -6.71 -19.97 7.07
C LYS A 134 -7.45 -20.56 8.28
N ARG A 135 -6.75 -21.29 9.19
CA ARG A 135 -7.39 -21.86 10.41
C ARG A 135 -7.80 -20.78 11.41
N MET A 136 -6.94 -19.78 11.61
CA MET A 136 -7.25 -18.65 12.49
C MET A 136 -8.36 -17.78 11.87
N LEU A 137 -8.31 -17.56 10.55
CA LEU A 137 -9.35 -16.85 9.83
C LEU A 137 -10.70 -17.55 9.99
N ALA A 138 -10.77 -18.87 9.91
CA ALA A 138 -12.02 -19.62 10.12
C ALA A 138 -12.63 -19.37 11.51
N ALA A 139 -11.80 -19.32 12.54
CA ALA A 139 -12.24 -19.00 13.90
C ALA A 139 -12.60 -17.53 14.11
N TYR A 140 -11.91 -16.64 13.40
CA TYR A 140 -12.10 -15.18 13.48
C TYR A 140 -13.23 -14.68 12.56
N ARG A 141 -13.56 -15.40 11.50
CA ARG A 141 -14.53 -15.03 10.46
C ARG A 141 -15.86 -14.49 11.00
N PRO A 142 -16.53 -15.11 11.97
CA PRO A 142 -17.81 -14.59 12.49
C PRO A 142 -17.69 -13.20 13.13
N PHE A 143 -16.54 -12.92 13.75
CA PHE A 143 -16.24 -11.61 14.35
C PHE A 143 -15.92 -10.59 13.28
N LEU A 144 -15.15 -10.97 12.27
CA LEU A 144 -14.81 -10.09 11.13
C LEU A 144 -16.08 -9.69 10.36
N GLU A 145 -16.93 -10.65 10.02
CA GLU A 145 -18.19 -10.36 9.33
C GLU A 145 -19.07 -9.41 10.15
N ARG A 146 -19.22 -9.68 11.45
CA ARG A 146 -19.96 -8.79 12.35
C ARG A 146 -19.32 -7.40 12.46
N PHE A 147 -18.00 -7.32 12.48
CA PHE A 147 -17.28 -6.04 12.50
C PHE A 147 -17.56 -5.23 11.23
N LEU A 148 -17.38 -5.83 10.05
CA LEU A 148 -17.64 -5.17 8.77
C LEU A 148 -19.13 -4.80 8.59
N ASP A 149 -20.05 -5.57 9.17
CA ASP A 149 -21.49 -5.23 9.18
C ASP A 149 -21.80 -4.06 10.10
N SER A 150 -21.03 -3.88 11.18
CA SER A 150 -21.28 -2.84 12.20
C SER A 150 -20.74 -1.46 11.86
N VAL A 151 -19.83 -1.33 10.91
CA VAL A 151 -19.29 -0.04 10.48
C VAL A 151 -20.19 0.60 9.42
N ASP A 152 -20.16 1.93 9.31
CA ASP A 152 -20.99 2.68 8.38
C ASP A 152 -20.51 2.53 6.94
N LEU A 153 -19.21 2.73 6.68
CA LEU A 153 -18.60 2.58 5.36
C LEU A 153 -17.26 1.82 5.39
N ILE A 154 -16.86 1.33 4.23
CA ILE A 154 -15.60 0.61 4.02
C ILE A 154 -14.84 1.27 2.87
N ILE A 155 -13.62 1.71 3.11
CA ILE A 155 -12.71 2.20 2.08
C ILE A 155 -11.90 1.02 1.54
N ALA A 156 -11.84 0.90 0.22
CA ALA A 156 -10.96 -0.02 -0.51
C ALA A 156 -10.11 0.75 -1.53
N SER A 157 -8.87 0.31 -1.73
CA SER A 157 -7.90 1.01 -2.59
C SER A 157 -8.15 0.84 -4.09
N SER A 158 -9.02 -0.10 -4.48
CA SER A 158 -9.32 -0.36 -5.88
C SER A 158 -10.68 -1.06 -6.06
N PRO A 159 -11.32 -0.91 -7.25
CA PRO A 159 -12.52 -1.68 -7.59
C PRO A 159 -12.28 -3.20 -7.52
N ASN A 160 -11.11 -3.66 -8.00
CA ASN A 160 -10.72 -5.07 -7.96
C ASN A 160 -10.78 -5.67 -6.55
N MET A 161 -10.42 -4.88 -5.52
CA MET A 161 -10.51 -5.32 -4.13
C MET A 161 -11.97 -5.59 -3.75
N ILE A 162 -12.88 -4.71 -4.12
CA ILE A 162 -14.31 -4.83 -3.82
C ILE A 162 -14.91 -6.04 -4.55
N GLU A 163 -14.59 -6.18 -5.84
CA GLU A 163 -15.16 -7.21 -6.72
C GLU A 163 -14.68 -8.64 -6.43
N HIS A 164 -13.51 -8.79 -5.77
CA HIS A 164 -12.88 -10.10 -5.59
C HIS A 164 -12.63 -10.50 -4.13
N SER A 165 -12.91 -9.64 -3.15
CA SER A 165 -12.82 -10.01 -1.74
C SER A 165 -14.11 -10.70 -1.29
N GLU A 166 -14.01 -11.93 -0.76
CA GLU A 166 -15.14 -12.66 -0.21
C GLU A 166 -15.87 -11.91 0.92
N PHE A 167 -15.16 -10.99 1.59
CA PHE A 167 -15.70 -10.17 2.68
C PHE A 167 -16.36 -8.88 2.20
N LEU A 168 -15.87 -8.31 1.06
CA LEU A 168 -16.38 -7.05 0.54
C LEU A 168 -17.55 -7.23 -0.45
N ILE A 169 -17.57 -8.30 -1.25
CA ILE A 169 -18.66 -8.58 -2.19
C ILE A 169 -20.05 -8.48 -1.52
N PRO A 170 -20.31 -9.07 -0.34
CA PRO A 170 -21.62 -8.97 0.33
C PRO A 170 -21.93 -7.56 0.86
N ARG A 171 -20.97 -6.65 0.85
CA ARG A 171 -21.02 -5.29 1.43
C ARG A 171 -20.63 -4.22 0.41
N ALA A 172 -20.75 -4.53 -0.88
CA ALA A 172 -20.31 -3.62 -1.95
C ALA A 172 -21.04 -2.27 -1.89
N ASP A 173 -22.25 -2.22 -1.40
CA ASP A 173 -23.05 -1.01 -1.16
C ASP A 173 -22.41 -0.07 -0.13
N LYS A 174 -21.72 -0.61 0.88
CA LYS A 174 -20.94 0.15 1.87
C LYS A 174 -19.52 0.50 1.43
N CYS A 175 -19.03 -0.07 0.32
CA CYS A 175 -17.67 0.14 -0.12
C CYS A 175 -17.54 1.46 -0.90
N ARG A 176 -16.48 2.20 -0.62
CA ARG A 176 -16.07 3.39 -1.37
C ARG A 176 -14.61 3.24 -1.78
N GLN A 177 -14.32 3.61 -3.02
CA GLN A 177 -12.96 3.58 -3.50
C GLN A 177 -12.23 4.87 -3.13
N VAL A 178 -11.09 4.75 -2.47
CA VAL A 178 -10.13 5.82 -2.24
C VAL A 178 -8.75 5.35 -2.71
N ASN A 179 -8.13 6.09 -3.61
CA ASN A 179 -6.79 5.79 -4.08
C ASN A 179 -5.79 5.96 -2.95
N PHE A 180 -4.80 5.06 -2.86
CA PHE A 180 -3.65 5.32 -2.01
C PHE A 180 -2.91 6.56 -2.49
N GLY A 181 -2.67 7.49 -1.57
CA GLY A 181 -1.78 8.63 -1.80
C GLY A 181 -0.38 8.31 -1.33
N MET A 182 0.60 8.89 -2.01
CA MET A 182 2.00 8.83 -1.63
C MET A 182 2.72 10.11 -2.06
N HIS A 183 3.93 10.29 -1.57
CA HIS A 183 4.78 11.43 -1.92
C HIS A 183 5.41 11.25 -3.32
N VAL A 184 4.55 11.21 -4.35
CA VAL A 184 4.98 11.02 -5.75
C VAL A 184 5.96 12.09 -6.23
N GLU A 185 5.90 13.29 -5.66
CA GLU A 185 6.80 14.41 -5.93
C GLU A 185 8.26 14.08 -5.58
N ARG A 186 8.51 13.24 -4.57
CA ARG A 186 9.86 12.80 -4.17
C ARG A 186 10.50 11.90 -5.23
N VAL A 187 9.68 11.17 -5.98
CA VAL A 187 10.14 10.27 -7.05
C VAL A 187 10.05 10.94 -8.41
N ALA A 188 9.25 11.99 -8.57
CA ALA A 188 9.08 12.69 -9.84
C ALA A 188 10.41 13.26 -10.42
N GLY A 189 11.44 13.40 -9.57
CA GLY A 189 12.81 13.71 -9.92
C GLY A 189 13.08 15.21 -10.04
N ASP A 190 14.06 15.67 -9.29
CA ASP A 190 14.72 16.96 -9.46
C ASP A 190 16.00 16.80 -10.30
N GLU A 191 16.73 17.91 -10.50
CA GLU A 191 17.98 17.90 -11.28
C GLU A 191 19.02 16.93 -10.70
N ALA A 192 19.14 16.84 -9.37
CA ALA A 192 20.09 15.95 -8.70
C ALA A 192 19.72 14.46 -8.92
N THR A 193 18.44 14.13 -8.80
CA THR A 193 17.91 12.79 -9.07
C THR A 193 18.16 12.39 -10.52
N LEU A 194 17.90 13.28 -11.48
CA LEU A 194 18.10 12.99 -12.90
C LEU A 194 19.60 12.85 -13.25
N ALA A 195 20.47 13.68 -12.66
CA ALA A 195 21.91 13.55 -12.82
C ALA A 195 22.42 12.21 -12.25
N ARG A 196 21.90 11.80 -11.08
CA ARG A 196 22.24 10.51 -10.50
C ARG A 196 21.73 9.34 -11.35
N ALA A 197 20.51 9.42 -11.87
CA ALA A 197 19.95 8.43 -12.78
C ALA A 197 20.80 8.26 -14.05
N ALA A 198 21.29 9.35 -14.63
CA ALA A 198 22.22 9.31 -15.77
C ALA A 198 23.53 8.58 -15.45
N GLN A 199 24.09 8.80 -14.25
CA GLN A 199 25.29 8.08 -13.79
C GLN A 199 25.03 6.57 -13.62
N LEU A 200 23.86 6.19 -13.03
CA LEU A 200 23.47 4.79 -12.89
C LEU A 200 23.27 4.13 -14.26
N ARG A 201 22.58 4.81 -15.16
CA ARG A 201 22.36 4.35 -16.53
C ARG A 201 23.68 4.11 -17.30
N ALA A 202 24.67 4.97 -17.13
CA ALA A 202 25.97 4.86 -17.78
C ALA A 202 26.73 3.57 -17.40
N GLN A 203 26.43 2.96 -16.23
CA GLN A 203 27.06 1.71 -15.79
C GLN A 203 26.64 0.49 -16.65
N HIS A 204 25.55 0.61 -17.39
CA HIS A 204 25.00 -0.46 -18.24
C HIS A 204 25.47 -0.43 -19.70
N ALA A 205 26.48 0.38 -20.04
CA ALA A 205 27.11 0.43 -21.36
C ALA A 205 26.12 0.50 -22.54
N GLY A 206 25.01 1.25 -22.38
CA GLY A 206 23.97 1.42 -23.40
C GLY A 206 22.94 0.29 -23.46
N ARG A 207 23.07 -0.77 -22.66
CA ARG A 207 22.04 -1.83 -22.56
C ARG A 207 20.76 -1.30 -21.91
N LYS A 208 19.62 -1.87 -22.26
CA LYS A 208 18.34 -1.59 -21.61
C LYS A 208 18.35 -2.12 -20.16
N VAL A 209 17.66 -1.44 -19.26
CA VAL A 209 17.63 -1.75 -17.83
C VAL A 209 16.20 -2.09 -17.41
N VAL A 210 16.02 -3.28 -16.86
CA VAL A 210 14.81 -3.73 -16.16
C VAL A 210 15.02 -3.56 -14.66
N LEU A 211 14.07 -2.99 -13.95
CA LEU A 211 14.15 -2.75 -12.51
C LEU A 211 13.10 -3.57 -11.76
N PHE A 212 13.52 -4.22 -10.68
CA PHE A 212 12.65 -4.78 -9.65
C PHE A 212 12.99 -4.15 -8.30
N VAL A 213 11.97 -3.78 -7.54
CA VAL A 213 12.10 -3.24 -6.18
C VAL A 213 11.17 -4.00 -5.24
N GLY A 214 11.72 -4.55 -4.17
CA GLY A 214 10.91 -5.18 -3.14
C GLY A 214 11.61 -6.25 -2.32
N ARG A 215 10.92 -6.74 -1.31
CA ARG A 215 11.39 -7.85 -0.48
C ARG A 215 11.47 -9.14 -1.32
N LEU A 216 12.57 -9.89 -1.19
CA LEU A 216 12.76 -11.15 -1.90
C LEU A 216 12.03 -12.29 -1.14
N ILE A 217 10.70 -12.33 -1.30
CA ILE A 217 9.78 -13.27 -0.64
C ILE A 217 8.81 -13.89 -1.65
N TYR A 218 8.21 -15.01 -1.28
CA TYR A 218 7.45 -15.90 -2.16
C TYR A 218 6.39 -15.24 -3.03
N TYR A 219 5.65 -14.25 -2.51
CA TYR A 219 4.54 -13.66 -3.26
C TYR A 219 4.96 -12.58 -4.27
N LYS A 220 6.18 -12.08 -4.18
CA LYS A 220 6.71 -11.07 -5.10
C LYS A 220 7.08 -11.64 -6.47
N GLY A 221 7.18 -12.98 -6.62
CA GLY A 221 7.42 -13.62 -7.92
C GLY A 221 8.78 -13.29 -8.55
N ALA A 222 9.77 -12.92 -7.72
CA ALA A 222 11.10 -12.59 -8.20
C ALA A 222 11.77 -13.75 -8.96
N ASP A 223 11.42 -15.00 -8.64
CA ASP A 223 11.87 -16.20 -9.35
C ASP A 223 11.33 -16.27 -10.78
N ILE A 224 10.09 -15.85 -11.00
CA ILE A 224 9.48 -15.74 -12.34
C ILE A 224 10.23 -14.72 -13.19
N LEU A 225 10.57 -13.57 -12.61
CA LEU A 225 11.37 -12.55 -13.30
C LEU A 225 12.76 -13.06 -13.64
N VAL A 226 13.48 -13.65 -12.69
CA VAL A 226 14.82 -14.20 -12.92
C VAL A 226 14.78 -15.28 -14.02
N ARG A 227 13.73 -16.12 -14.08
CA ARG A 227 13.53 -17.09 -15.17
C ARG A 227 13.28 -16.40 -16.51
N ALA A 228 12.45 -15.37 -16.56
CA ALA A 228 12.14 -14.61 -17.78
C ALA A 228 13.39 -13.98 -18.39
N MET A 229 14.34 -13.52 -17.56
CA MET A 229 15.56 -12.86 -18.02
C MET A 229 16.50 -13.74 -18.83
N SER A 230 16.33 -15.05 -18.86
CA SER A 230 17.11 -15.92 -19.75
C SER A 230 16.89 -15.61 -21.24
N GLY A 231 15.69 -15.19 -21.61
CA GLY A 231 15.31 -14.85 -23.00
C GLY A 231 15.36 -13.35 -23.32
N VAL A 232 15.55 -12.47 -22.35
CA VAL A 232 15.49 -11.01 -22.52
C VAL A 232 16.88 -10.41 -22.65
N ASP A 233 17.12 -9.60 -23.68
CA ASP A 233 18.41 -8.92 -23.90
C ASP A 233 18.45 -7.55 -23.19
N ALA A 234 18.47 -7.61 -21.86
CA ALA A 234 18.59 -6.44 -21.00
C ALA A 234 19.34 -6.79 -19.71
N ASP A 235 19.77 -5.78 -18.99
CA ASP A 235 20.27 -5.92 -17.63
C ASP A 235 19.12 -5.83 -16.64
N LEU A 236 19.15 -6.65 -15.58
CA LEU A 236 18.20 -6.60 -14.49
C LEU A 236 18.86 -6.02 -13.24
N VAL A 237 18.26 -4.99 -12.67
CA VAL A 237 18.63 -4.47 -11.35
C VAL A 237 17.56 -4.89 -10.35
N MET A 238 17.98 -5.64 -9.33
CA MET A 238 17.11 -6.10 -8.24
C MET A 238 17.48 -5.36 -6.96
N VAL A 239 16.59 -4.46 -6.52
CA VAL A 239 16.76 -3.69 -5.28
C VAL A 239 15.92 -4.32 -4.17
N GLY A 240 16.58 -4.79 -3.13
CA GLY A 240 15.91 -5.36 -1.96
C GLY A 240 16.64 -6.54 -1.35
N SER A 241 16.05 -7.12 -0.32
CA SER A 241 16.61 -8.28 0.40
C SER A 241 15.48 -9.23 0.82
N GLY A 242 15.85 -10.46 1.15
CA GLY A 242 14.88 -11.41 1.68
C GLY A 242 15.39 -12.86 1.68
N PRO A 243 14.61 -13.76 2.29
CA PRO A 243 15.04 -15.15 2.48
C PRO A 243 15.23 -15.93 1.17
N LEU A 244 14.70 -15.45 0.03
CA LEU A 244 14.83 -16.14 -1.25
C LEU A 244 16.07 -15.73 -2.05
N GLU A 245 16.90 -14.80 -1.58
CA GLU A 245 18.01 -14.26 -2.35
C GLU A 245 18.97 -15.32 -2.87
N SER A 246 19.39 -16.26 -2.00
CA SER A 246 20.31 -17.34 -2.38
C SER A 246 19.70 -18.28 -3.43
N GLU A 247 18.41 -18.58 -3.34
CA GLU A 247 17.68 -19.38 -4.32
C GLU A 247 17.59 -18.66 -5.67
N LEU A 248 17.27 -17.37 -5.65
CA LEU A 248 17.16 -16.55 -6.86
C LEU A 248 18.51 -16.44 -7.60
N ARG A 249 19.61 -16.29 -6.85
CA ARG A 249 20.98 -16.33 -7.42
C ARG A 249 21.30 -17.68 -8.06
N ALA A 250 20.90 -18.78 -7.44
CA ALA A 250 21.07 -20.12 -8.00
C ALA A 250 20.26 -20.32 -9.30
N ILE A 251 19.01 -19.82 -9.35
CA ILE A 251 18.18 -19.83 -10.57
C ILE A 251 18.87 -19.01 -11.67
N ALA A 252 19.39 -17.83 -11.35
CA ALA A 252 20.08 -16.98 -12.32
C ALA A 252 21.32 -17.65 -12.94
N VAL A 253 22.09 -18.37 -12.14
CA VAL A 253 23.23 -19.16 -12.64
C VAL A 253 22.75 -20.29 -13.53
N ALA A 254 21.75 -21.04 -13.10
CA ALA A 254 21.25 -22.22 -13.83
C ALA A 254 20.64 -21.88 -15.18
N ASN A 255 20.05 -20.68 -15.34
CA ASN A 255 19.45 -20.24 -16.60
C ASN A 255 20.32 -19.27 -17.42
N GLY A 256 21.56 -19.02 -17.00
CA GLY A 256 22.52 -18.17 -17.71
C GLY A 256 22.29 -16.66 -17.59
N ALA A 257 21.35 -16.21 -16.77
CA ALA A 257 21.04 -14.78 -16.59
C ALA A 257 21.99 -14.07 -15.61
N ALA A 258 22.72 -14.82 -14.77
CA ALA A 258 23.54 -14.26 -13.68
C ALA A 258 24.48 -13.10 -14.08
N PRO A 259 25.17 -13.10 -15.24
CA PRO A 259 26.06 -11.99 -15.63
C PRO A 259 25.34 -10.66 -15.89
N ARG A 260 24.02 -10.71 -16.11
CA ARG A 260 23.18 -9.55 -16.42
C ARG A 260 22.31 -9.09 -15.24
N ILE A 261 22.49 -9.68 -14.05
CA ILE A 261 21.69 -9.33 -12.87
C ILE A 261 22.56 -8.65 -11.82
N THR A 262 22.24 -7.41 -11.51
CA THR A 262 22.82 -6.64 -10.41
C THR A 262 21.90 -6.77 -9.18
N TRP A 263 22.46 -7.20 -8.08
CA TRP A 263 21.75 -7.36 -6.80
C TRP A 263 22.16 -6.25 -5.85
N LEU A 264 21.21 -5.43 -5.45
CA LEU A 264 21.41 -4.33 -4.52
C LEU A 264 20.62 -4.58 -3.22
N PRO A 265 21.22 -4.28 -2.06
CA PRO A 265 20.45 -4.23 -0.82
C PRO A 265 19.38 -3.14 -0.90
N PRO A 266 18.47 -3.03 0.09
CA PRO A 266 17.62 -1.85 0.20
C PRO A 266 18.47 -0.57 0.18
N VAL A 267 18.10 0.38 -0.67
CA VAL A 267 18.76 1.68 -0.82
C VAL A 267 17.89 2.79 -0.23
N GLY A 268 18.47 3.96 0.01
CA GLY A 268 17.72 5.15 0.46
C GLY A 268 16.79 5.70 -0.63
N ASP A 269 15.83 6.53 -0.21
CA ASP A 269 14.76 7.04 -1.08
C ASP A 269 15.29 7.81 -2.30
N GLU A 270 16.32 8.63 -2.12
CA GLU A 270 16.95 9.40 -3.21
C GLU A 270 17.61 8.49 -4.26
N GLU A 271 18.35 7.49 -3.81
CA GLU A 271 18.99 6.53 -4.71
C GLU A 271 17.93 5.64 -5.40
N LEU A 272 16.87 5.28 -4.69
CA LEU A 272 15.75 4.52 -5.26
C LEU A 272 15.02 5.33 -6.34
N ALA A 273 14.76 6.62 -6.09
CA ALA A 273 14.19 7.53 -7.08
C ALA A 273 15.05 7.57 -8.35
N ALA A 274 16.38 7.68 -8.19
CA ALA A 274 17.30 7.67 -9.32
C ALA A 274 17.26 6.35 -10.11
N TRP A 275 17.10 5.19 -9.44
CA TRP A 275 16.94 3.90 -10.11
C TRP A 275 15.65 3.81 -10.91
N TYR A 276 14.53 4.34 -10.41
CA TYR A 276 13.29 4.40 -11.19
C TYR A 276 13.49 5.19 -12.49
N HIS A 277 14.17 6.33 -12.44
CA HIS A 277 14.48 7.12 -13.64
C HIS A 277 15.55 6.49 -14.56
N ALA A 278 16.47 5.70 -14.01
CA ALA A 278 17.50 5.01 -14.80
C ALA A 278 16.96 3.81 -15.57
N ALA A 279 15.84 3.22 -15.14
CA ALA A 279 15.26 2.02 -15.74
C ALA A 279 14.45 2.33 -17.01
N ASP A 280 14.45 1.39 -17.96
CA ASP A 280 13.56 1.42 -19.12
C ASP A 280 12.18 0.84 -18.81
N VAL A 281 12.13 -0.17 -17.93
CA VAL A 281 10.90 -0.88 -17.55
C VAL A 281 11.01 -1.29 -16.08
N PHE A 282 9.95 -1.06 -15.33
CA PHE A 282 9.77 -1.59 -13.98
C PHE A 282 8.98 -2.89 -14.02
N VAL A 283 9.27 -3.86 -13.15
CA VAL A 283 8.56 -5.13 -13.11
C VAL A 283 8.03 -5.45 -11.72
N LEU A 284 6.73 -5.75 -11.63
CA LEU A 284 6.09 -6.29 -10.42
C LEU A 284 5.46 -7.65 -10.74
N PRO A 285 6.21 -8.76 -10.70
CA PRO A 285 5.76 -10.08 -11.14
C PRO A 285 5.03 -10.85 -10.04
N SER A 286 4.35 -10.16 -9.13
CA SER A 286 3.73 -10.74 -7.94
C SER A 286 2.76 -11.86 -8.26
N VAL A 287 2.78 -12.94 -7.45
CA VAL A 287 2.06 -14.21 -7.73
C VAL A 287 0.94 -14.52 -6.73
N ALA A 288 0.71 -13.69 -5.73
CA ALA A 288 -0.32 -13.97 -4.73
C ALA A 288 -1.04 -12.71 -4.24
N ARG A 289 -2.27 -12.87 -3.77
CA ARG A 289 -3.14 -11.80 -3.24
C ARG A 289 -2.56 -11.06 -2.02
N SER A 290 -1.47 -11.56 -1.44
CA SER A 290 -0.68 -10.82 -0.45
C SER A 290 -0.06 -9.53 -1.00
N GLU A 291 0.06 -9.39 -2.34
CA GLU A 291 0.29 -8.12 -3.01
C GLU A 291 -1.04 -7.41 -3.20
N ALA A 292 -1.36 -6.53 -2.27
CA ALA A 292 -2.68 -5.86 -2.28
C ALA A 292 -2.79 -4.79 -3.37
N PHE A 293 -1.73 -4.02 -3.60
CA PHE A 293 -1.75 -2.89 -4.53
C PHE A 293 -0.44 -2.72 -5.33
N GLY A 294 0.71 -2.90 -4.67
CA GLY A 294 2.02 -2.71 -5.29
C GLY A 294 2.38 -1.23 -5.47
N LEU A 295 2.47 -0.46 -4.37
CA LEU A 295 2.78 0.97 -4.38
C LEU A 295 4.06 1.30 -5.15
N VAL A 296 5.05 0.41 -5.17
CA VAL A 296 6.29 0.54 -5.98
C VAL A 296 6.04 0.74 -7.48
N GLN A 297 4.86 0.33 -8.00
CA GLN A 297 4.46 0.62 -9.38
C GLN A 297 4.16 2.12 -9.55
N ILE A 298 3.52 2.73 -8.56
CA ILE A 298 3.20 4.15 -8.59
C ILE A 298 4.47 4.99 -8.48
N GLU A 299 5.48 4.52 -7.73
CA GLU A 299 6.81 5.13 -7.70
C GLU A 299 7.45 5.10 -9.08
N ALA A 300 7.49 3.93 -9.73
CA ALA A 300 8.00 3.80 -11.09
C ALA A 300 7.23 4.70 -12.09
N HIS A 301 5.91 4.74 -11.97
CA HIS A 301 5.06 5.61 -12.79
C HIS A 301 5.37 7.09 -12.57
N ALA A 302 5.61 7.54 -11.32
CA ALA A 302 5.98 8.92 -11.02
C ALA A 302 7.31 9.33 -11.69
N ALA A 303 8.24 8.39 -11.84
CA ALA A 303 9.47 8.59 -12.62
C ALA A 303 9.23 8.58 -14.15
N GLY A 304 8.07 8.17 -14.61
CA GLY A 304 7.77 8.00 -16.04
C GLY A 304 8.22 6.65 -16.60
N THR A 305 8.47 5.66 -15.74
CA THR A 305 8.91 4.33 -16.12
C THR A 305 7.70 3.39 -16.21
N PRO A 306 7.37 2.86 -17.40
CA PRO A 306 6.24 1.97 -17.58
C PRO A 306 6.48 0.64 -16.87
N THR A 307 5.40 -0.01 -16.43
CA THR A 307 5.45 -1.21 -15.62
C THR A 307 4.98 -2.44 -16.39
N VAL A 308 5.64 -3.60 -16.19
CA VAL A 308 5.05 -4.91 -16.47
C VAL A 308 4.63 -5.54 -15.14
N SER A 309 3.35 -5.87 -15.00
CA SER A 309 2.81 -6.48 -13.79
C SER A 309 1.87 -7.65 -14.12
N THR A 310 1.38 -8.32 -13.09
CA THR A 310 0.53 -9.51 -13.24
C THR A 310 -0.95 -9.20 -13.05
N ASN A 311 -1.82 -9.99 -13.68
CA ASN A 311 -3.28 -9.90 -13.59
C ASN A 311 -3.85 -10.45 -12.27
N LEU A 312 -3.27 -10.07 -11.13
CA LEU A 312 -3.81 -10.44 -9.82
C LEU A 312 -5.22 -9.87 -9.63
N THR A 313 -6.05 -10.58 -8.87
CA THR A 313 -7.38 -10.11 -8.44
C THR A 313 -7.31 -9.15 -7.24
N THR A 314 -6.34 -8.23 -7.26
CA THR A 314 -6.08 -7.21 -6.24
C THR A 314 -5.93 -5.85 -6.89
N GLY A 315 -5.47 -4.84 -6.17
CA GLY A 315 -5.21 -3.51 -6.73
C GLY A 315 -4.06 -3.41 -7.73
N VAL A 316 -3.30 -4.49 -7.97
CA VAL A 316 -2.15 -4.49 -8.90
C VAL A 316 -2.54 -4.08 -10.32
N PRO A 317 -3.57 -4.67 -10.96
CA PRO A 317 -4.01 -4.24 -12.30
C PRO A 317 -4.70 -2.87 -12.32
N TYR A 318 -5.18 -2.39 -11.18
CA TYR A 318 -5.72 -1.05 -11.07
C TYR A 318 -4.61 0.01 -11.00
N ALA A 319 -3.52 -0.29 -10.30
CA ALA A 319 -2.34 0.57 -10.26
C ALA A 319 -1.69 0.68 -11.64
N ASN A 320 -1.52 -0.45 -12.34
CA ASN A 320 -0.96 -0.52 -13.69
C ASN A 320 -2.05 -0.90 -14.71
N LEU A 321 -2.43 0.04 -15.57
CA LEU A 321 -3.46 -0.18 -16.60
C LEU A 321 -2.85 -0.75 -17.88
N ASP A 322 -3.32 -1.91 -18.31
CA ASP A 322 -2.82 -2.60 -19.52
C ASP A 322 -2.94 -1.72 -20.78
N GLY A 323 -1.84 -1.61 -21.53
CA GLY A 323 -1.75 -0.79 -22.74
C GLY A 323 -1.80 0.73 -22.52
N VAL A 324 -1.93 1.19 -21.26
CA VAL A 324 -2.02 2.61 -20.88
C VAL A 324 -0.82 3.05 -20.06
N THR A 325 -0.54 2.41 -18.92
CA THR A 325 0.59 2.76 -18.05
C THR A 325 1.70 1.70 -18.05
N GLY A 326 1.44 0.58 -18.72
CA GLY A 326 2.33 -0.55 -18.82
C GLY A 326 1.65 -1.73 -19.51
N LEU A 327 2.13 -2.93 -19.24
CA LEU A 327 1.55 -4.19 -19.74
C LEU A 327 1.21 -5.10 -18.57
N ILE A 328 0.18 -5.94 -18.76
CA ILE A 328 -0.25 -6.94 -17.77
C ILE A 328 -0.07 -8.34 -18.35
N VAL A 329 0.52 -9.24 -17.56
CA VAL A 329 0.77 -10.63 -17.96
C VAL A 329 0.08 -11.61 -17.01
N PRO A 330 -0.15 -12.88 -17.42
CA PRO A 330 -0.66 -13.91 -16.52
C PRO A 330 0.26 -14.15 -15.31
N VAL A 331 -0.35 -14.46 -14.17
CA VAL A 331 0.39 -14.80 -12.94
C VAL A 331 1.25 -16.04 -13.13
N GLY A 332 2.54 -15.95 -12.77
CA GLY A 332 3.47 -17.09 -12.80
C GLY A 332 3.98 -17.48 -14.19
N ASP A 333 3.66 -16.73 -15.23
CA ASP A 333 4.08 -17.03 -16.61
C ASP A 333 5.36 -16.25 -16.98
N ALA A 334 6.51 -16.91 -16.85
CA ALA A 334 7.81 -16.32 -17.19
C ALA A 334 7.95 -16.03 -18.69
N SER A 335 7.30 -16.82 -19.58
CA SER A 335 7.35 -16.61 -21.02
C SER A 335 6.55 -15.39 -21.44
N ALA A 336 5.34 -15.23 -20.92
CA ALA A 336 4.53 -14.03 -21.14
C ALA A 336 5.23 -12.78 -20.59
N LEU A 337 5.90 -12.89 -19.42
CA LEU A 337 6.68 -11.80 -18.85
C LEU A 337 7.85 -11.42 -19.76
N ALA A 338 8.61 -12.38 -20.27
CA ALA A 338 9.70 -12.14 -21.21
C ALA A 338 9.19 -11.45 -22.48
N GLY A 339 8.10 -11.95 -23.08
CA GLY A 339 7.50 -11.34 -24.27
C GLY A 339 7.01 -9.90 -24.07
N ALA A 340 6.46 -9.59 -22.89
CA ALA A 340 6.05 -8.23 -22.53
C ALA A 340 7.27 -7.30 -22.35
N LEU A 341 8.34 -7.80 -21.73
CA LEU A 341 9.61 -7.07 -21.61
C LEU A 341 10.22 -6.80 -22.98
N ASP A 342 10.37 -7.82 -23.83
CA ASP A 342 10.92 -7.67 -25.19
C ASP A 342 10.14 -6.63 -25.99
N ARG A 343 8.81 -6.65 -25.91
CA ARG A 343 7.95 -5.68 -26.59
C ARG A 343 8.24 -4.24 -26.16
N LEU A 344 8.37 -3.98 -24.83
CA LEU A 344 8.67 -2.64 -24.31
C LEU A 344 10.11 -2.21 -24.59
N LEU A 345 11.05 -3.14 -24.56
CA LEU A 345 12.47 -2.86 -24.77
C LEU A 345 12.82 -2.60 -26.24
N ALA A 346 12.08 -3.22 -27.18
CA ALA A 346 12.27 -3.07 -28.61
C ALA A 346 11.55 -1.85 -29.21
N ASP A 347 10.47 -1.37 -28.58
CA ASP A 347 9.63 -0.27 -29.07
C ASP A 347 9.74 0.96 -28.15
N ASP A 348 10.65 1.86 -28.51
CA ASP A 348 10.90 3.08 -27.77
C ASP A 348 9.68 4.02 -27.75
N GLU A 349 8.93 4.09 -28.85
CA GLU A 349 7.71 4.92 -28.97
C GLU A 349 6.61 4.44 -28.00
N LEU A 350 6.37 3.11 -27.99
CA LEU A 350 5.44 2.48 -27.06
C LEU A 350 5.86 2.74 -25.61
N ARG A 351 7.14 2.50 -25.30
CA ARG A 351 7.67 2.65 -23.95
C ARG A 351 7.54 4.08 -23.44
N GLU A 352 7.92 5.07 -24.24
CA GLU A 352 7.78 6.48 -23.89
C GLU A 352 6.33 6.92 -23.74
N ARG A 353 5.44 6.46 -24.63
CA ARG A 353 4.01 6.76 -24.53
C ARG A 353 3.42 6.23 -23.25
N LEU A 354 3.67 4.96 -22.91
CA LEU A 354 3.17 4.35 -21.68
C LEU A 354 3.77 5.03 -20.44
N GLY A 355 5.05 5.36 -20.46
CA GLY A 355 5.75 6.07 -19.38
C GLY A 355 5.16 7.47 -19.13
N ARG A 356 4.88 8.25 -20.18
CA ARG A 356 4.22 9.56 -20.04
C ARG A 356 2.82 9.43 -19.41
N GLN A 357 2.01 8.48 -19.89
CA GLN A 357 0.67 8.23 -19.34
C GLN A 357 0.72 7.72 -17.90
N ALA A 358 1.70 6.87 -17.58
CA ALA A 358 1.96 6.39 -16.23
C ALA A 358 2.27 7.56 -15.27
N ARG A 359 3.18 8.46 -15.70
CA ARG A 359 3.56 9.64 -14.92
C ARG A 359 2.38 10.58 -14.69
N GLU A 360 1.63 10.89 -15.73
CA GLU A 360 0.45 11.76 -15.62
C GLU A 360 -0.56 11.17 -14.62
N ARG A 361 -0.82 9.87 -14.71
CA ARG A 361 -1.73 9.18 -13.80
C ARG A 361 -1.20 9.17 -12.35
N ALA A 362 0.08 8.89 -12.14
CA ALA A 362 0.68 8.90 -10.81
C ALA A 362 0.56 10.28 -10.14
N LEU A 363 0.96 11.33 -10.85
CA LEU A 363 0.95 12.70 -10.33
C LEU A 363 -0.45 13.30 -10.16
N SER A 364 -1.48 12.76 -10.83
CA SER A 364 -2.85 13.27 -10.71
C SER A 364 -3.74 12.43 -9.78
N GLN A 365 -3.53 11.11 -9.68
CA GLN A 365 -4.46 10.21 -9.00
C GLN A 365 -3.94 9.64 -7.68
N PHE A 366 -2.61 9.60 -7.45
CA PHE A 366 -2.00 8.93 -6.32
C PHE A 366 -1.22 9.86 -5.40
N THR A 367 -1.65 11.10 -5.31
CA THR A 367 -1.06 12.11 -4.40
C THR A 367 -1.74 12.12 -3.04
N ILE A 368 -1.01 12.54 -2.00
CA ILE A 368 -1.57 12.71 -0.64
C ILE A 368 -2.78 13.65 -0.64
N PRO A 369 -2.73 14.86 -1.26
CA PRO A 369 -3.90 15.75 -1.29
C PRO A 369 -5.14 15.10 -1.93
N ARG A 370 -4.95 14.30 -2.98
CA ARG A 370 -6.06 13.58 -3.63
C ARG A 370 -6.67 12.53 -2.74
N MET A 371 -5.84 11.73 -2.07
CA MET A 371 -6.29 10.74 -1.08
C MET A 371 -7.07 11.40 0.05
N VAL A 372 -6.55 12.50 0.61
CA VAL A 372 -7.21 13.26 1.67
C VAL A 372 -8.59 13.75 1.21
N SER A 373 -8.67 14.37 0.03
CA SER A 373 -9.95 14.85 -0.52
C SER A 373 -10.99 13.72 -0.64
N GLN A 374 -10.60 12.58 -1.21
CA GLN A 374 -11.49 11.42 -1.35
C GLN A 374 -11.90 10.83 0.01
N THR A 375 -10.98 10.81 0.98
CA THR A 375 -11.27 10.33 2.35
C THR A 375 -12.27 11.24 3.06
N LEU A 376 -12.15 12.56 2.90
CA LEU A 376 -13.10 13.53 3.46
C LEU A 376 -14.50 13.37 2.87
N ASP A 377 -14.62 13.06 1.59
CA ASP A 377 -15.92 12.76 0.95
C ASP A 377 -16.55 11.51 1.59
N VAL A 378 -15.76 10.47 1.86
CA VAL A 378 -16.24 9.26 2.55
C VAL A 378 -16.61 9.55 4.00
N TYR A 379 -15.86 10.38 4.70
CA TYR A 379 -16.21 10.75 6.08
C TYR A 379 -17.52 11.55 6.15
N ALA A 380 -17.74 12.49 5.22
CA ALA A 380 -19.00 13.22 5.13
C ALA A 380 -20.19 12.26 4.90
N GLU A 381 -20.04 11.29 4.01
CA GLU A 381 -21.04 10.27 3.76
C GLU A 381 -21.27 9.36 4.98
N ALA A 382 -20.19 8.94 5.69
CA ALA A 382 -20.31 8.13 6.89
C ALA A 382 -21.08 8.83 8.02
N ILE A 383 -20.87 10.15 8.17
CA ILE A 383 -21.64 11.00 9.10
C ILE A 383 -23.14 10.98 8.75
N ASP A 384 -23.47 11.08 7.47
CA ASP A 384 -24.86 11.06 7.00
C ASP A 384 -25.52 9.68 7.20
N VAL A 385 -24.83 8.61 6.83
CA VAL A 385 -25.29 7.21 7.00
C VAL A 385 -25.55 6.92 8.46
N HIS A 386 -24.61 7.27 9.34
CA HIS A 386 -24.73 7.06 10.78
C HIS A 386 -25.93 7.82 11.39
N ALA A 387 -26.14 9.06 10.97
CA ALA A 387 -27.28 9.86 11.43
C ALA A 387 -28.64 9.31 10.96
N LEU A 388 -28.69 8.69 9.78
CA LEU A 388 -29.91 8.03 9.24
C LEU A 388 -30.21 6.71 9.95
N GLY A 389 -29.18 5.93 10.31
CA GLY A 389 -29.33 4.67 11.04
C GLY A 389 -29.83 4.83 12.48
N ARG A 390 -29.83 6.06 13.02
CA ARG A 390 -30.36 6.43 14.34
C ARG A 390 -31.84 6.86 14.33
N ARG A 391 -32.41 7.07 13.17
CA ARG A 391 -33.83 7.44 13.02
C ARG A 391 -34.69 6.20 12.82
#